data_cdcf6bc0afb5d53c79fe128dae2e9579
#
_entry.id   cdcf6bc0afb5d53c79fe128dae2e9579
#
_cell.length_a   1.000
_cell.length_b   1.000
_cell.length_c   1.000
_cell.angle_alpha   90.00
_cell.angle_beta   90.00
_cell.angle_gamma   90.00
#
_symmetry.space_group_name_H-M   'P 1'
#
loop_
_entity.id
_entity.type
_entity.pdbx_description
1 polymer ?
#
loop_
_entity_poly.entity_id
_entity_poly.type
_entity_poly.pdbx_seq_one_letter_code
_entity_poly.pdbx_strand_id
1 'polypeptide(L)'
;MLISSMGISSSGAASARARRRPAADPVADRAPDPAPDPAADRRRMSALAAFTARSMQTASPRPFGAAIVHSKTGTLLLRALNRVAQEFDPSSHAEVRAIRLAAKRLKRLSLAGYTLYTTCEPCAMCMSTALWAGLDRVVYGATIADANRHCNQILIPATEVAARSDMTCVVDGPVLRDECYALFTHPQMLRAFRFWQTRKRT
;
A
#
# COMPACT_ATOMS: atom_id res chain seq x y z
N MET A 1 75.06 17.65 2.42
CA MET A 1 74.26 18.15 3.57
C MET A 1 73.04 17.26 3.69
N LEU A 2 73.04 16.47 4.77
CA LEU A 2 72.07 15.41 5.07
C LEU A 2 70.73 16.03 5.52
N ILE A 3 69.62 15.50 5.01
CA ILE A 3 68.33 15.67 5.68
C ILE A 3 67.66 14.31 5.79
N SER A 4 67.42 14.00 7.05
CA SER A 4 66.93 12.78 7.63
C SER A 4 65.50 12.46 7.26
N SER A 5 65.23 11.19 6.98
CA SER A 5 63.92 10.58 6.83
C SER A 5 63.28 10.39 8.21
N MET A 6 62.04 10.86 8.37
CA MET A 6 61.19 10.45 9.48
C MET A 6 60.00 9.66 8.92
N GLY A 7 60.01 8.36 9.15
CA GLY A 7 58.91 7.46 8.92
C GLY A 7 57.82 7.68 9.98
N ILE A 8 56.56 7.78 9.51
CA ILE A 8 55.38 7.69 10.37
C ILE A 8 54.64 6.44 10.01
N SER A 9 54.82 5.42 10.82
CA SER A 9 54.00 4.22 10.88
C SER A 9 52.72 4.53 11.66
N SER A 10 51.57 4.47 11.07
CA SER A 10 50.30 4.40 11.79
C SER A 10 49.47 3.26 11.24
N SER A 11 49.64 2.10 11.89
CA SER A 11 48.72 0.96 11.77
C SER A 11 47.40 1.31 12.46
N GLY A 12 46.44 1.79 11.70
CA GLY A 12 45.05 1.90 12.10
C GLY A 12 44.27 0.68 11.69
N ALA A 13 44.18 -0.33 12.56
CA ALA A 13 43.28 -1.46 12.38
C ALA A 13 41.84 -0.97 12.50
N ALA A 14 41.19 -0.68 11.37
CA ALA A 14 39.75 -0.44 11.31
C ALA A 14 39.03 -1.76 11.60
N SER A 15 38.52 -1.91 12.81
CA SER A 15 37.60 -2.99 13.21
C SER A 15 36.36 -2.94 12.30
N ALA A 16 36.30 -3.86 11.34
CA ALA A 16 35.12 -4.11 10.54
C ALA A 16 34.03 -4.68 11.46
N ARG A 17 33.15 -3.82 11.96
CA ARG A 17 31.91 -4.22 12.61
C ARG A 17 31.11 -5.05 11.59
N ALA A 18 31.14 -6.37 11.74
CA ALA A 18 30.32 -7.28 10.97
C ALA A 18 28.85 -6.81 11.07
N ARG A 19 28.28 -6.31 9.98
CA ARG A 19 26.86 -6.04 9.87
C ARG A 19 26.15 -7.36 10.07
N ARG A 20 25.49 -7.54 11.23
CA ARG A 20 24.60 -8.69 11.44
C ARG A 20 23.58 -8.67 10.28
N ARG A 21 23.59 -9.73 9.48
CA ARG A 21 22.50 -9.99 8.53
C ARG A 21 21.21 -9.97 9.35
N PRO A 22 20.15 -9.29 8.90
CA PRO A 22 18.84 -9.45 9.53
C PRO A 22 18.53 -10.95 9.53
N ALA A 23 18.02 -11.45 10.67
CA ALA A 23 17.58 -12.83 10.77
C ALA A 23 16.63 -13.11 9.60
N ALA A 24 16.83 -14.26 8.94
CA ALA A 24 15.92 -14.71 7.91
C ALA A 24 14.50 -14.71 8.50
N ASP A 25 13.56 -14.00 7.84
CA ASP A 25 12.16 -14.05 8.24
C ASP A 25 11.73 -15.53 8.23
N PRO A 26 11.13 -16.04 9.30
CA PRO A 26 10.68 -17.43 9.37
C PRO A 26 9.42 -17.62 8.49
N VAL A 27 9.58 -17.55 7.17
CA VAL A 27 8.50 -17.81 6.21
C VAL A 27 8.25 -19.32 6.06
N ALA A 28 9.18 -20.17 6.52
CA ALA A 28 9.19 -21.59 6.19
C ALA A 28 8.23 -22.48 7.01
N ASP A 29 7.60 -21.97 8.07
CA ASP A 29 6.79 -22.81 8.99
C ASP A 29 5.42 -22.19 9.31
N ARG A 30 4.80 -21.54 8.34
CA ARG A 30 3.53 -20.87 8.53
C ARG A 30 2.38 -21.80 8.19
N ALA A 31 1.54 -22.09 9.19
CA ALA A 31 0.25 -22.73 8.94
C ALA A 31 -0.54 -21.92 7.85
N PRO A 32 -1.20 -22.61 6.92
CA PRO A 32 -1.96 -21.95 5.87
C PRO A 32 -2.95 -20.95 6.49
N ASP A 33 -3.08 -19.79 5.83
CA ASP A 33 -4.07 -18.80 6.26
C ASP A 33 -5.48 -19.40 6.17
N PRO A 34 -6.39 -19.03 7.09
CA PRO A 34 -7.75 -19.47 7.02
C PRO A 34 -8.36 -19.14 5.66
N ALA A 35 -9.20 -20.04 5.15
CA ALA A 35 -9.92 -19.80 3.90
C ALA A 35 -10.59 -18.42 3.91
N PRO A 36 -10.67 -17.74 2.74
CA PRO A 36 -11.35 -16.46 2.64
C PRO A 36 -12.77 -16.55 3.20
N ASP A 37 -13.15 -15.61 4.10
CA ASP A 37 -14.52 -15.46 4.58
C ASP A 37 -15.19 -14.28 3.83
N PRO A 38 -16.03 -14.54 2.82
CA PRO A 38 -16.66 -13.50 2.02
C PRO A 38 -17.54 -12.55 2.86
N ALA A 39 -18.14 -13.04 3.94
CA ALA A 39 -18.96 -12.21 4.81
C ALA A 39 -18.08 -11.24 5.63
N ALA A 40 -16.93 -11.71 6.11
CA ALA A 40 -15.96 -10.85 6.79
C ALA A 40 -15.34 -9.83 5.83
N ASP A 41 -15.04 -10.23 4.59
CA ASP A 41 -14.54 -9.31 3.56
C ASP A 41 -15.54 -8.19 3.26
N ARG A 42 -16.80 -8.53 3.09
CA ARG A 42 -17.87 -7.53 2.89
C ARG A 42 -17.98 -6.58 4.08
N ARG A 43 -17.98 -7.08 5.33
CA ARG A 43 -18.01 -6.23 6.53
C ARG A 43 -16.82 -5.28 6.60
N ARG A 44 -15.61 -5.76 6.31
CA ARG A 44 -14.37 -4.95 6.33
C ARG A 44 -14.35 -3.91 5.22
N MET A 45 -14.77 -4.29 4.01
CA MET A 45 -14.85 -3.39 2.87
C MET A 45 -15.89 -2.29 3.12
N SER A 46 -17.08 -2.61 3.63
CA SER A 46 -18.10 -1.62 3.98
C SER A 46 -17.59 -0.65 5.07
N ALA A 47 -16.92 -1.16 6.09
CA ALA A 47 -16.30 -0.32 7.12
C ALA A 47 -15.17 0.58 6.55
N LEU A 48 -14.45 0.13 5.53
CA LEU A 48 -13.44 0.93 4.83
C LEU A 48 -14.09 1.98 3.93
N ALA A 49 -15.12 1.62 3.17
CA ALA A 49 -15.89 2.54 2.34
C ALA A 49 -16.50 3.67 3.21
N ALA A 50 -17.13 3.33 4.32
CA ALA A 50 -17.67 4.30 5.27
C ALA A 50 -16.58 5.20 5.89
N PHE A 51 -15.39 4.67 6.20
CA PHE A 51 -14.25 5.48 6.63
C PHE A 51 -13.80 6.45 5.55
N THR A 52 -13.73 5.99 4.32
CA THR A 52 -13.29 6.79 3.16
C THR A 52 -14.31 7.88 2.83
N ALA A 53 -15.61 7.55 2.89
CA ALA A 53 -16.72 8.48 2.65
C ALA A 53 -16.70 9.71 3.57
N ARG A 54 -16.18 9.60 4.80
CA ARG A 54 -16.03 10.74 5.70
C ARG A 54 -15.14 11.84 5.11
N SER A 55 -14.23 11.52 4.21
CA SER A 55 -13.40 12.49 3.52
C SER A 55 -14.21 13.42 2.61
N MET A 56 -15.40 13.00 2.16
CA MET A 56 -16.29 13.78 1.30
C MET A 56 -16.84 15.02 2.00
N GLN A 57 -16.83 15.04 3.34
CA GLN A 57 -17.25 16.17 4.17
C GLN A 57 -16.11 17.16 4.45
N THR A 58 -14.93 16.94 3.88
CA THR A 58 -13.75 17.78 4.08
C THR A 58 -13.46 18.64 2.83
N ALA A 59 -12.60 19.64 2.97
CA ALA A 59 -12.10 20.45 1.86
C ALA A 59 -11.26 19.63 0.84
N SER A 60 -10.89 18.40 1.17
CA SER A 60 -10.08 17.52 0.33
C SER A 60 -10.72 16.13 0.23
N PRO A 61 -11.81 15.97 -0.52
CA PRO A 61 -12.48 14.69 -0.71
C PRO A 61 -11.57 13.70 -1.44
N ARG A 62 -11.65 12.42 -1.07
CA ARG A 62 -10.78 11.34 -1.60
C ARG A 62 -11.57 10.04 -1.71
N PRO A 63 -11.62 9.38 -2.88
CA PRO A 63 -12.32 8.12 -3.05
C PRO A 63 -11.44 6.91 -2.71
N PHE A 64 -10.12 7.14 -2.55
CA PHE A 64 -9.14 6.08 -2.31
C PHE A 64 -8.84 5.95 -0.82
N GLY A 65 -9.20 4.81 -0.26
CA GLY A 65 -8.92 4.40 1.11
C GLY A 65 -8.35 3.01 1.16
N ALA A 66 -7.47 2.74 2.14
CA ALA A 66 -6.87 1.44 2.36
C ALA A 66 -6.84 1.08 3.84
N ALA A 67 -6.84 -0.21 4.15
CA ALA A 67 -6.75 -0.76 5.51
C ALA A 67 -5.83 -1.98 5.54
N ILE A 68 -5.02 -2.09 6.58
CA ILE A 68 -4.22 -3.29 6.88
C ILE A 68 -4.90 -4.03 8.02
N VAL A 69 -5.18 -5.31 7.79
CA VAL A 69 -5.90 -6.20 8.71
C VAL A 69 -5.06 -7.46 8.92
N HIS A 70 -4.92 -7.92 10.15
CA HIS A 70 -4.24 -9.18 10.42
C HIS A 70 -5.05 -10.35 9.84
N SER A 71 -4.49 -11.14 8.93
CA SER A 71 -5.20 -12.15 8.14
C SER A 71 -5.95 -13.16 9.01
N LYS A 72 -5.28 -13.70 10.02
CA LYS A 72 -5.81 -14.77 10.87
C LYS A 72 -6.87 -14.29 11.90
N THR A 73 -6.64 -13.13 12.53
CA THR A 73 -7.53 -12.65 13.61
C THR A 73 -8.60 -11.67 13.12
N GLY A 74 -8.42 -11.11 11.94
CA GLY A 74 -9.28 -10.05 11.42
C GLY A 74 -9.12 -8.70 12.12
N THR A 75 -8.12 -8.56 12.99
CA THR A 75 -7.86 -7.33 13.74
C THR A 75 -7.37 -6.24 12.81
N LEU A 76 -8.04 -5.09 12.83
CA LEU A 76 -7.62 -3.91 12.10
C LEU A 76 -6.32 -3.33 12.71
N LEU A 77 -5.26 -3.25 11.91
CA LEU A 77 -4.04 -2.57 12.32
C LEU A 77 -4.16 -1.05 12.14
N LEU A 78 -4.54 -0.61 10.94
CA LEU A 78 -4.72 0.83 10.62
C LEU A 78 -5.53 1.02 9.33
N ARG A 79 -5.94 2.29 9.10
CA ARG A 79 -6.50 2.77 7.84
C ARG A 79 -5.70 3.97 7.33
N ALA A 80 -5.68 4.17 6.02
CA ALA A 80 -5.08 5.33 5.37
C ALA A 80 -5.96 5.84 4.22
N LEU A 81 -5.86 7.14 3.93
CA LEU A 81 -6.44 7.78 2.75
C LEU A 81 -5.31 8.21 1.81
N ASN A 82 -5.61 8.34 0.52
CA ASN A 82 -4.73 9.00 -0.43
C ASN A 82 -4.35 10.41 0.05
N ARG A 83 -3.07 10.80 -0.07
CA ARG A 83 -2.56 12.12 0.31
C ARG A 83 -1.58 12.71 -0.70
N VAL A 84 -1.64 12.29 -1.95
CA VAL A 84 -0.74 12.75 -3.02
C VAL A 84 -0.62 14.28 -3.03
N ALA A 85 -1.76 14.98 -3.04
CA ALA A 85 -1.75 16.44 -3.09
C ALA A 85 -1.29 17.10 -1.78
N GLN A 86 -1.57 16.49 -0.62
CA GLN A 86 -1.23 17.05 0.69
C GLN A 86 0.24 16.83 1.07
N GLU A 87 0.84 15.75 0.56
CA GLU A 87 2.23 15.38 0.85
C GLU A 87 3.17 15.77 -0.31
N PHE A 88 2.63 16.31 -1.42
CA PHE A 88 3.39 16.58 -2.65
C PHE A 88 4.20 15.37 -3.11
N ASP A 89 3.63 14.17 -2.90
CA ASP A 89 4.28 12.90 -3.18
C ASP A 89 3.37 12.04 -4.08
N PRO A 90 3.75 11.81 -5.36
CA PRO A 90 2.96 11.02 -6.30
C PRO A 90 2.79 9.56 -5.86
N SER A 91 3.63 9.06 -4.97
CA SER A 91 3.52 7.71 -4.42
C SER A 91 2.59 7.60 -3.21
N SER A 92 2.11 8.71 -2.64
CA SER A 92 1.25 8.73 -1.45
C SER A 92 -0.19 8.29 -1.72
N HIS A 93 -0.36 7.20 -2.50
CA HIS A 93 -1.62 6.49 -2.61
C HIS A 93 -2.02 5.85 -1.27
N ALA A 94 -3.30 5.61 -1.08
CA ALA A 94 -3.82 5.06 0.18
C ALA A 94 -3.15 3.75 0.58
N GLU A 95 -2.95 2.85 -0.39
CA GLU A 95 -2.33 1.53 -0.21
C GLU A 95 -0.85 1.64 0.19
N VAL A 96 -0.06 2.42 -0.56
CA VAL A 96 1.37 2.65 -0.27
C VAL A 96 1.52 3.27 1.12
N ARG A 97 0.67 4.24 1.46
CA ARG A 97 0.66 4.84 2.78
C ARG A 97 0.30 3.86 3.88
N ALA A 98 -0.73 3.02 3.66
CA ALA A 98 -1.12 2.00 4.63
C ALA A 98 0.02 1.02 4.88
N ILE A 99 0.68 0.53 3.83
CA ILE A 99 1.84 -0.37 3.92
C ILE A 99 2.99 0.29 4.68
N ARG A 100 3.38 1.51 4.31
CA ARG A 100 4.46 2.26 4.98
C ARG A 100 4.19 2.50 6.45
N LEU A 101 2.96 2.89 6.81
CA LEU A 101 2.57 3.11 8.20
C LEU A 101 2.54 1.80 8.99
N ALA A 102 2.07 0.70 8.39
CA ALA A 102 2.07 -0.62 9.02
C ALA A 102 3.50 -1.11 9.30
N ALA A 103 4.38 -1.04 8.30
CA ALA A 103 5.78 -1.43 8.45
C ALA A 103 6.49 -0.64 9.57
N LYS A 104 6.28 0.70 9.61
CA LYS A 104 6.79 1.56 10.67
C LYS A 104 6.23 1.21 12.05
N ARG A 105 4.91 0.99 12.14
CA ARG A 105 4.24 0.64 13.41
C ARG A 105 4.71 -0.70 13.96
N LEU A 106 4.90 -1.68 13.08
CA LEU A 106 5.35 -3.02 13.42
C LEU A 106 6.88 -3.13 13.54
N LYS A 107 7.62 -2.09 13.11
CA LYS A 107 9.10 -2.06 13.06
C LYS A 107 9.68 -3.23 12.25
N ARG A 108 9.02 -3.61 11.15
CA ARG A 108 9.46 -4.70 10.26
C ARG A 108 9.13 -4.35 8.80
N LEU A 109 9.88 -4.92 7.85
CA LEU A 109 9.66 -4.73 6.42
C LEU A 109 8.56 -5.65 5.90
N SER A 110 8.56 -6.91 6.34
CA SER A 110 7.57 -7.90 5.92
C SER A 110 6.24 -7.68 6.64
N LEU A 111 5.16 -7.65 5.87
CA LEU A 111 3.79 -7.65 6.34
C LEU A 111 3.11 -9.01 6.13
N ALA A 112 3.91 -10.09 6.08
CA ALA A 112 3.37 -11.45 6.10
C ALA A 112 2.44 -11.62 7.32
N GLY A 113 1.27 -12.22 7.11
CA GLY A 113 0.20 -12.30 8.10
C GLY A 113 -0.82 -11.19 8.02
N TYR A 114 -0.74 -10.33 7.01
CA TYR A 114 -1.68 -9.23 6.84
C TYR A 114 -2.31 -9.23 5.45
N THR A 115 -3.56 -8.76 5.43
CA THR A 115 -4.36 -8.51 4.23
C THR A 115 -4.52 -6.99 4.05
N LEU A 116 -4.33 -6.52 2.83
CA LEU A 116 -4.66 -5.16 2.40
C LEU A 116 -6.10 -5.15 1.87
N TYR A 117 -6.95 -4.31 2.43
CA TYR A 117 -8.24 -3.92 1.84
C TYR A 117 -8.10 -2.54 1.22
N THR A 118 -8.66 -2.35 0.04
CA THR A 118 -8.63 -1.05 -0.65
C THR A 118 -9.95 -0.78 -1.38
N THR A 119 -10.43 0.47 -1.34
CA THR A 119 -11.71 0.86 -1.98
C THR A 119 -11.65 0.83 -3.50
N CYS A 120 -10.45 0.80 -4.08
CA CYS A 120 -10.22 0.66 -5.52
C CYS A 120 -9.14 -0.38 -5.76
N GLU A 121 -9.22 -1.10 -6.86
CA GLU A 121 -8.18 -2.03 -7.33
C GLU A 121 -6.82 -1.34 -7.36
N PRO A 122 -5.78 -1.91 -6.76
CA PRO A 122 -4.46 -1.30 -6.72
C PRO A 122 -3.87 -1.11 -8.12
N CYS A 123 -3.37 0.08 -8.42
CA CYS A 123 -2.55 0.30 -9.60
C CYS A 123 -1.23 -0.49 -9.51
N ALA A 124 -0.48 -0.57 -10.63
CA ALA A 124 0.77 -1.34 -10.69
C ALA A 124 1.77 -0.95 -9.58
N MET A 125 1.92 0.34 -9.26
CA MET A 125 2.78 0.81 -8.16
C MET A 125 2.34 0.27 -6.80
N CYS A 126 1.03 0.34 -6.50
CA CYS A 126 0.48 -0.11 -5.22
C CYS A 126 0.55 -1.63 -5.09
N MET A 127 0.24 -2.37 -6.17
CA MET A 127 0.33 -3.83 -6.16
C MET A 127 1.78 -4.30 -6.01
N SER A 128 2.73 -3.68 -6.73
CA SER A 128 4.16 -3.98 -6.54
C SER A 128 4.62 -3.69 -5.12
N THR A 129 4.13 -2.61 -4.50
CA THR A 129 4.46 -2.31 -3.10
C THR A 129 3.88 -3.37 -2.14
N ALA A 130 2.68 -3.89 -2.42
CA ALA A 130 2.07 -4.98 -1.64
C ALA A 130 2.91 -6.26 -1.73
N LEU A 131 3.39 -6.62 -2.92
CA LEU A 131 4.29 -7.75 -3.16
C LEU A 131 5.62 -7.57 -2.41
N TRP A 132 6.29 -6.43 -2.56
CA TRP A 132 7.53 -6.13 -1.83
C TRP A 132 7.38 -6.14 -0.32
N ALA A 133 6.21 -5.80 0.19
CA ALA A 133 5.91 -5.89 1.61
C ALA A 133 5.56 -7.31 2.07
N GLY A 134 5.42 -8.28 1.15
CA GLY A 134 5.06 -9.66 1.47
C GLY A 134 3.67 -9.78 2.09
N LEU A 135 2.70 -8.97 1.63
CA LEU A 135 1.31 -9.13 2.05
C LEU A 135 0.75 -10.46 1.51
N ASP A 136 -0.01 -11.17 2.32
CA ASP A 136 -0.58 -12.45 1.91
C ASP A 136 -1.69 -12.27 0.88
N ARG A 137 -2.47 -11.18 1.05
CA ARG A 137 -3.70 -10.99 0.27
C ARG A 137 -4.02 -9.51 0.09
N VAL A 138 -4.59 -9.19 -1.08
CA VAL A 138 -5.20 -7.90 -1.40
C VAL A 138 -6.66 -8.11 -1.74
N VAL A 139 -7.55 -7.33 -1.12
CA VAL A 139 -9.00 -7.33 -1.40
C VAL A 139 -9.41 -5.93 -1.84
N TYR A 140 -10.01 -5.82 -3.02
CA TYR A 140 -10.39 -4.52 -3.56
C TYR A 140 -11.89 -4.37 -3.81
N GLY A 141 -12.36 -3.11 -3.83
CA GLY A 141 -13.74 -2.73 -4.08
C GLY A 141 -14.02 -2.41 -5.55
N ALA A 142 -14.01 -1.15 -5.94
CA ALA A 142 -14.15 -0.73 -7.33
C ALA A 142 -12.95 -1.14 -8.17
N THR A 143 -13.15 -1.33 -9.49
CA THR A 143 -12.06 -1.71 -10.40
C THR A 143 -11.22 -0.50 -10.86
N ILE A 144 -10.03 -0.75 -11.43
CA ILE A 144 -9.23 0.27 -12.13
C ILE A 144 -10.07 0.91 -13.26
N ALA A 145 -10.84 0.11 -13.99
CA ALA A 145 -11.70 0.62 -15.07
C ALA A 145 -12.78 1.57 -14.55
N ASP A 146 -13.35 1.32 -13.37
CA ASP A 146 -14.29 2.23 -12.73
C ASP A 146 -13.63 3.57 -12.37
N ALA A 147 -12.45 3.53 -11.77
CA ALA A 147 -11.69 4.73 -11.42
C ALA A 147 -11.26 5.53 -12.66
N ASN A 148 -10.91 4.84 -13.75
CA ASN A 148 -10.46 5.46 -15.00
C ASN A 148 -11.55 6.32 -15.68
N ARG A 149 -12.81 6.10 -15.36
CA ARG A 149 -13.92 6.97 -15.82
C ARG A 149 -13.84 8.39 -15.24
N HIS A 150 -13.09 8.57 -14.15
CA HIS A 150 -13.04 9.82 -13.38
C HIS A 150 -11.65 10.43 -13.32
N CYS A 151 -10.60 9.62 -13.26
CA CYS A 151 -9.21 10.06 -13.20
C CYS A 151 -8.29 9.04 -13.87
N ASN A 152 -7.22 9.52 -14.53
CA ASN A 152 -6.28 8.66 -15.25
C ASN A 152 -5.71 7.57 -14.36
N GLN A 153 -5.66 6.35 -14.89
CA GLN A 153 -5.12 5.17 -14.25
C GLN A 153 -4.06 4.49 -15.14
N ILE A 154 -3.20 3.69 -14.54
CA ILE A 154 -2.38 2.72 -15.24
C ILE A 154 -3.25 1.46 -15.39
N LEU A 155 -3.66 1.14 -16.62
CA LEU A 155 -4.66 0.10 -16.91
C LEU A 155 -4.06 -1.31 -16.92
N ILE A 156 -3.23 -1.63 -15.92
CA ILE A 156 -2.68 -2.98 -15.70
C ILE A 156 -3.42 -3.54 -14.48
N PRO A 157 -4.18 -4.64 -14.64
CA PRO A 157 -4.89 -5.26 -13.52
C PRO A 157 -3.93 -5.70 -12.40
N ALA A 158 -4.37 -5.58 -11.16
CA ALA A 158 -3.58 -6.01 -10.00
C ALA A 158 -3.21 -7.50 -10.08
N THR A 159 -4.10 -8.33 -10.60
CA THR A 159 -3.85 -9.76 -10.84
C THR A 159 -2.74 -10.00 -11.87
N GLU A 160 -2.63 -9.16 -12.91
CA GLU A 160 -1.56 -9.26 -13.90
C GLU A 160 -0.20 -8.88 -13.29
N VAL A 161 -0.14 -7.84 -12.45
CA VAL A 161 1.08 -7.47 -11.73
C VAL A 161 1.52 -8.60 -10.81
N ALA A 162 0.60 -9.22 -10.06
CA ALA A 162 0.88 -10.35 -9.19
C ALA A 162 1.39 -11.57 -9.98
N ALA A 163 0.74 -11.91 -11.11
CA ALA A 163 1.09 -13.05 -11.94
C ALA A 163 2.47 -12.94 -12.62
N ARG A 164 3.01 -11.73 -12.77
CA ARG A 164 4.34 -11.46 -13.34
C ARG A 164 5.44 -11.37 -12.28
N SER A 165 5.16 -11.75 -11.04
CA SER A 165 6.10 -11.76 -9.91
C SER A 165 6.35 -13.18 -9.44
N ASP A 166 7.54 -13.44 -8.92
CA ASP A 166 7.88 -14.64 -8.16
C ASP A 166 7.44 -14.56 -6.69
N MET A 167 6.94 -13.38 -6.26
CA MET A 167 6.34 -13.17 -4.95
C MET A 167 4.86 -13.54 -4.98
N THR A 168 4.38 -14.24 -3.95
CA THR A 168 2.99 -14.68 -3.85
C THR A 168 2.15 -13.65 -3.10
N CYS A 169 0.99 -13.29 -3.68
CA CYS A 169 -0.04 -12.49 -3.05
C CYS A 169 -1.39 -12.81 -3.71
N VAL A 170 -2.36 -13.22 -2.94
CA VAL A 170 -3.72 -13.47 -3.47
C VAL A 170 -4.41 -12.15 -3.74
N VAL A 171 -5.03 -11.99 -4.90
CA VAL A 171 -5.77 -10.80 -5.28
C VAL A 171 -7.23 -11.15 -5.49
N ASP A 172 -8.11 -10.63 -4.62
CA ASP A 172 -9.54 -10.89 -4.62
C ASP A 172 -10.35 -9.60 -4.82
N GLY A 173 -11.38 -9.71 -5.63
CA GLY A 173 -12.31 -8.61 -5.89
C GLY A 173 -13.02 -8.76 -7.23
N PRO A 174 -13.98 -7.90 -7.50
CA PRO A 174 -14.45 -6.79 -6.68
C PRO A 174 -15.37 -7.21 -5.51
N VAL A 175 -15.17 -6.62 -4.33
CA VAL A 175 -16.01 -6.80 -3.13
C VAL A 175 -16.74 -5.49 -2.84
N LEU A 176 -18.09 -5.51 -2.81
CA LEU A 176 -18.93 -4.32 -2.65
C LEU A 176 -18.59 -3.23 -3.69
N ARG A 177 -18.48 -3.64 -4.96
CA ARG A 177 -18.06 -2.76 -6.06
C ARG A 177 -18.88 -1.48 -6.13
N ASP A 178 -20.20 -1.57 -6.07
CA ASP A 178 -21.09 -0.42 -6.23
C ASP A 178 -20.98 0.54 -5.05
N GLU A 179 -20.83 0.04 -3.82
CA GLU A 179 -20.60 0.85 -2.61
C GLU A 179 -19.26 1.60 -2.70
N CYS A 180 -18.22 0.94 -3.16
CA CYS A 180 -16.91 1.57 -3.36
C CYS A 180 -16.91 2.53 -4.57
N TYR A 181 -17.62 2.20 -5.64
CA TYR A 181 -17.76 3.07 -6.81
C TYR A 181 -18.54 4.35 -6.48
N ALA A 182 -19.51 4.28 -5.56
CA ALA A 182 -20.25 5.46 -5.10
C ALA A 182 -19.33 6.57 -4.51
N LEU A 183 -18.14 6.21 -4.02
CA LEU A 183 -17.15 7.18 -3.58
C LEU A 183 -16.65 8.07 -4.73
N PHE A 184 -16.55 7.53 -5.95
CA PHE A 184 -16.12 8.28 -7.14
C PHE A 184 -17.22 9.15 -7.71
N THR A 185 -18.46 8.72 -7.59
CA THR A 185 -19.63 9.44 -8.12
C THR A 185 -20.24 10.41 -7.10
N HIS A 186 -19.70 10.48 -5.89
CA HIS A 186 -20.15 11.43 -4.88
C HIS A 186 -20.04 12.88 -5.41
N PRO A 187 -21.05 13.77 -5.23
CA PRO A 187 -21.04 15.11 -5.80
C PRO A 187 -19.81 15.94 -5.48
N GLN A 188 -19.29 15.85 -4.26
CA GLN A 188 -18.05 16.54 -3.85
C GLN A 188 -16.83 16.00 -4.62
N MET A 189 -16.79 14.67 -4.87
CA MET A 189 -15.69 14.08 -5.60
C MET A 189 -15.72 14.44 -7.09
N LEU A 190 -16.90 14.46 -7.70
CA LEU A 190 -17.06 14.90 -9.09
C LEU A 190 -16.61 16.37 -9.30
N ARG A 191 -16.84 17.25 -8.30
CA ARG A 191 -16.29 18.62 -8.32
C ARG A 191 -14.77 18.62 -8.24
N ALA A 192 -14.19 17.82 -7.34
CA ALA A 192 -12.75 17.71 -7.17
C ALA A 192 -12.05 17.15 -8.42
N PHE A 193 -12.61 16.15 -9.09
CA PHE A 193 -12.06 15.60 -10.33
C PHE A 193 -12.02 16.66 -11.44
N ARG A 194 -13.07 17.46 -11.61
CA ARG A 194 -13.06 18.57 -12.60
C ARG A 194 -11.93 19.55 -12.32
N PHE A 195 -11.71 19.90 -11.07
CA PHE A 195 -10.63 20.80 -10.66
C PHE A 195 -9.24 20.18 -10.91
N TRP A 196 -9.07 18.87 -10.67
CA TRP A 196 -7.80 18.19 -10.92
C TRP A 196 -7.48 18.09 -12.41
N GLN A 197 -8.49 17.88 -13.26
CA GLN A 197 -8.32 17.82 -14.71
C GLN A 197 -7.88 19.17 -15.31
N THR A 198 -8.40 20.29 -14.78
CA THR A 198 -7.99 21.63 -15.26
C THR A 198 -6.55 21.96 -14.89
N ARG A 199 -6.06 21.53 -13.72
CA ARG A 199 -4.68 21.79 -13.28
C ARG A 199 -3.62 20.96 -14.01
N LYS A 200 -3.98 19.88 -14.69
CA LYS A 200 -3.05 19.05 -15.48
C LYS A 200 -2.76 19.62 -16.88
N ARG A 201 -3.42 20.69 -17.26
CA ARG A 201 -3.26 21.32 -18.58
C ARG A 201 -2.39 22.60 -18.56
N THR A 202 -1.89 22.99 -17.42
CA THR A 202 -0.92 24.07 -17.21
C THR A 202 0.39 23.53 -16.70
#